data_397add670fc569ec9f569f1201cd0c5d
#
_entry.id   397add670fc569ec9f569f1201cd0c5d
#
_cell.length_a   1.000
_cell.length_b   1.000
_cell.length_c   1.000
_cell.angle_alpha   90.00
_cell.angle_beta   90.00
_cell.angle_gamma   90.00
#
_symmetry.space_group_name_H-M   'P 1'
#
loop_
_entity.id
_entity.type
_entity.pdbx_description
1 polymer ?
#
loop_
_entity_poly.entity_id
_entity_poly.type
_entity_poly.pdbx_seq_one_letter_code
_entity_poly.pdbx_strand_id
1 'polypeptide(L)'
;MLAAGMMAASVNAQNTAITSNKFGDNWYVGANVGVATPQTKWKVGNDDWGFMKGFAPKLGVRVGKNLTTVFGLAADADIYMLSKSDNKSGLGNKTFVNSFNLSLLGTFNLNNLFAGYQGEPRSFEVIALGGLGWGHDFGGYSKHNALTSKAALDFAFNLGSAKALQLYIEPAVVYKLQTWGNGAIADGAMKFDSRKGFFQLSAGVNYKFGNSNGTHNFVKAQLRDQNEIDQLNGKINELRADNNAKDSKIAANNRTIADLQAQLTACQNKPAPTAKVQVVKETTQLQPIVIFGVGKSTLDNAGYASCEMVAKYMRNHKDTKIIVKGYASPEGDAAKNQKLSEARANAVKNALVKRYKIAADRIEAQGLGATSEISEENDFNRVAMFFTK
;
A
#
# COMPACT_ATOMS: atom_id res chain seq x y z
N MET A 1 10.85 23.39 -26.94
CA MET A 1 10.80 22.00 -27.48
C MET A 1 11.23 20.92 -26.49
N LEU A 2 12.22 21.13 -25.59
CA LEU A 2 12.58 20.12 -24.56
C LEU A 2 11.45 19.80 -23.56
N ALA A 3 10.66 20.80 -23.14
CA ALA A 3 9.57 20.60 -22.17
C ALA A 3 8.39 19.79 -22.72
N ALA A 4 8.08 19.94 -24.03
CA ALA A 4 7.02 19.18 -24.69
C ALA A 4 7.40 17.69 -24.90
N GLY A 5 8.70 17.41 -25.15
CA GLY A 5 9.21 16.05 -25.26
C GLY A 5 9.19 15.29 -23.92
N MET A 6 9.39 15.99 -22.80
CA MET A 6 9.30 15.38 -21.47
C MET A 6 7.87 14.99 -21.05
N MET A 7 6.86 15.75 -21.48
CA MET A 7 5.46 15.40 -21.21
C MET A 7 4.96 14.19 -22.02
N ALA A 8 5.39 14.03 -23.25
CA ALA A 8 5.00 12.89 -24.08
C ALA A 8 5.63 11.57 -23.61
N ALA A 9 6.87 11.61 -23.07
CA ALA A 9 7.53 10.43 -22.51
C ALA A 9 6.93 9.99 -21.15
N SER A 10 6.33 10.92 -20.40
CA SER A 10 5.69 10.61 -19.11
C SER A 10 4.41 9.78 -19.26
N VAL A 11 3.71 9.87 -20.39
CA VAL A 11 2.44 9.16 -20.62
C VAL A 11 2.64 7.65 -20.74
N ASN A 12 3.74 7.18 -21.32
CA ASN A 12 4.05 5.75 -21.40
C ASN A 12 4.65 5.18 -20.10
N ALA A 13 5.25 6.01 -19.25
CA ALA A 13 5.80 5.59 -17.96
C ALA A 13 4.72 5.48 -16.85
N GLN A 14 3.57 6.09 -17.05
CA GLN A 14 2.50 6.17 -16.04
C GLN A 14 1.57 4.94 -16.00
N ASN A 15 1.62 4.05 -16.98
CA ASN A 15 0.71 2.90 -17.05
C ASN A 15 1.15 1.68 -16.23
N THR A 16 2.23 1.77 -15.47
CA THR A 16 2.64 0.69 -14.58
C THR A 16 2.43 1.13 -13.14
N ALA A 17 1.37 0.62 -12.51
CA ALA A 17 1.20 0.79 -11.07
C ALA A 17 2.42 0.21 -10.36
N ILE A 18 3.06 1.00 -9.50
CA ILE A 18 4.22 0.61 -8.70
C ILE A 18 3.83 0.57 -7.22
N THR A 19 4.37 -0.42 -6.51
CA THR A 19 4.28 -0.52 -5.06
C THR A 19 5.54 0.06 -4.42
N SER A 20 5.50 0.33 -3.12
CA SER A 20 6.63 0.86 -2.34
C SER A 20 7.04 2.26 -2.74
N ASN A 21 6.13 3.21 -2.54
CA ASN A 21 6.43 4.63 -2.74
C ASN A 21 6.03 5.45 -1.51
N LYS A 22 6.26 4.91 -0.29
CA LYS A 22 6.11 5.67 0.94
C LYS A 22 7.28 6.64 1.12
N PHE A 23 7.14 7.61 2.01
CA PHE A 23 8.21 8.58 2.28
C PHE A 23 9.53 7.92 2.68
N GLY A 24 9.51 6.82 3.45
CA GLY A 24 10.68 6.06 3.87
C GLY A 24 11.30 5.17 2.80
N ASP A 25 10.62 4.95 1.66
CA ASP A 25 11.06 4.02 0.63
C ASP A 25 12.00 4.69 -0.38
N ASN A 26 12.81 3.86 -1.06
CA ASN A 26 13.68 4.22 -2.20
C ASN A 26 14.75 5.25 -1.89
N TRP A 27 15.19 5.32 -0.65
CA TRP A 27 16.37 6.08 -0.26
C TRP A 27 17.64 5.30 -0.55
N TYR A 28 18.71 6.02 -0.86
CA TYR A 28 20.04 5.44 -1.00
C TYR A 28 21.10 6.38 -0.45
N VAL A 29 22.22 5.81 -0.06
CA VAL A 29 23.44 6.52 0.34
C VAL A 29 24.59 5.98 -0.49
N GLY A 30 25.50 6.85 -0.88
CA GLY A 30 26.65 6.48 -1.66
C GLY A 30 27.92 7.22 -1.24
N ALA A 31 29.04 6.64 -1.65
CA ALA A 31 30.34 7.26 -1.56
C ALA A 31 31.05 7.11 -2.90
N ASN A 32 31.87 8.08 -3.25
CA ASN A 32 32.66 8.05 -4.47
C ASN A 32 34.07 8.62 -4.26
N VAL A 33 34.94 8.16 -5.10
CA VAL A 33 36.30 8.67 -5.23
C VAL A 33 36.52 9.05 -6.69
N GLY A 34 37.34 10.03 -6.93
CA GLY A 34 37.58 10.47 -8.30
C GLY A 34 38.66 11.51 -8.42
N VAL A 35 38.65 12.12 -9.58
CA VAL A 35 39.57 13.20 -9.94
C VAL A 35 38.80 14.35 -10.57
N ALA A 36 39.28 15.55 -10.33
CA ALA A 36 38.75 16.77 -10.95
C ALA A 36 39.87 17.54 -11.65
N THR A 37 39.58 18.14 -12.81
CA THR A 37 40.52 19.02 -13.49
C THR A 37 40.64 20.35 -12.75
N PRO A 38 41.82 21.01 -12.78
CA PRO A 38 41.94 22.34 -12.21
C PRO A 38 41.08 23.35 -12.98
N GLN A 39 40.50 24.31 -12.27
CA GLN A 39 39.53 25.28 -12.80
C GLN A 39 40.12 26.28 -13.79
N THR A 40 41.44 26.33 -14.00
CA THR A 40 42.09 27.49 -14.58
C THR A 40 42.65 27.34 -15.99
N LYS A 41 42.59 26.18 -16.63
CA LYS A 41 43.24 25.99 -17.94
C LYS A 41 42.53 25.03 -18.89
N TRP A 42 41.39 25.52 -19.45
CA TRP A 42 40.99 25.08 -20.79
C TRP A 42 41.64 26.03 -21.80
N LYS A 43 42.97 26.01 -21.92
CA LYS A 43 43.65 26.58 -23.06
C LYS A 43 43.81 25.50 -24.13
N VAL A 44 42.96 25.57 -25.15
CA VAL A 44 43.19 24.94 -26.44
C VAL A 44 44.23 25.84 -27.13
N GLY A 45 45.48 25.41 -27.20
CA GLY A 45 46.55 26.10 -27.95
C GLY A 45 47.81 26.32 -27.13
N ASN A 46 48.85 25.57 -27.45
CA ASN A 46 50.26 25.65 -27.00
C ASN A 46 50.49 25.56 -25.48
N ASP A 47 50.89 24.44 -25.07
CA ASP A 47 51.84 23.96 -24.08
C ASP A 47 51.30 22.92 -23.13
N ASP A 48 52.01 21.77 -23.18
CA ASP A 48 52.06 20.69 -22.15
C ASP A 48 50.74 20.09 -21.61
N TRP A 49 49.95 19.56 -22.51
CA TRP A 49 48.90 18.63 -22.14
C TRP A 49 49.43 17.24 -21.79
N GLY A 50 50.04 17.09 -20.63
CA GLY A 50 50.04 15.81 -19.97
C GLY A 50 48.62 15.57 -19.45
N PHE A 51 47.81 14.77 -20.14
CA PHE A 51 46.43 14.41 -19.77
C PHE A 51 46.25 13.96 -18.30
N MET A 52 47.34 13.74 -17.59
CA MET A 52 47.39 13.34 -16.19
C MET A 52 48.07 14.37 -15.26
N LYS A 53 48.59 15.50 -15.77
CA LYS A 53 49.24 16.50 -14.94
C LYS A 53 48.26 17.58 -14.50
N GLY A 54 47.86 17.50 -13.22
CA GLY A 54 47.04 18.56 -12.59
C GLY A 54 45.67 18.11 -12.09
N PHE A 55 45.33 16.83 -12.16
CA PHE A 55 44.12 16.33 -11.53
C PHE A 55 44.20 16.43 -10.01
N ALA A 56 43.15 16.99 -9.40
CA ALA A 56 42.96 17.00 -7.95
C ALA A 56 42.16 15.76 -7.54
N PRO A 57 42.62 15.00 -6.53
CA PRO A 57 41.80 13.93 -5.97
C PRO A 57 40.50 14.49 -5.39
N LYS A 58 39.46 13.73 -5.56
CA LYS A 58 38.10 14.07 -5.10
C LYS A 58 37.55 12.92 -4.26
N LEU A 59 36.89 13.26 -3.18
CA LEU A 59 36.04 12.35 -2.39
C LEU A 59 34.63 12.95 -2.36
N GLY A 60 33.63 12.08 -2.40
CA GLY A 60 32.25 12.55 -2.34
C GLY A 60 31.35 11.57 -1.59
N VAL A 61 30.30 12.12 -1.03
CA VAL A 61 29.18 11.36 -0.47
C VAL A 61 27.89 11.82 -1.13
N ARG A 62 26.97 10.90 -1.29
CA ARG A 62 25.66 11.14 -1.91
C ARG A 62 24.58 10.57 -1.03
N VAL A 63 23.50 11.32 -0.83
CA VAL A 63 22.24 10.84 -0.27
C VAL A 63 21.14 11.16 -1.28
N GLY A 64 20.38 10.17 -1.67
CA GLY A 64 19.32 10.39 -2.66
C GLY A 64 18.07 9.57 -2.39
N LYS A 65 17.03 9.94 -3.10
CA LYS A 65 15.73 9.29 -3.08
C LYS A 65 15.17 9.21 -4.49
N ASN A 66 14.85 8.01 -4.92
CA ASN A 66 14.06 7.83 -6.14
C ASN A 66 12.59 8.10 -5.83
N LEU A 67 12.01 9.12 -6.46
CA LEU A 67 10.61 9.50 -6.30
C LEU A 67 9.68 8.70 -7.21
N THR A 68 10.19 8.37 -8.40
CA THR A 68 9.54 7.51 -9.37
C THR A 68 10.59 6.55 -9.95
N THR A 69 10.18 5.65 -10.81
CA THR A 69 11.11 4.76 -11.55
C THR A 69 12.02 5.51 -12.52
N VAL A 70 11.67 6.74 -12.87
CA VAL A 70 12.41 7.60 -13.81
C VAL A 70 13.12 8.74 -13.11
N PHE A 71 12.44 9.40 -12.15
CA PHE A 71 12.90 10.64 -11.52
C PHE A 71 13.22 10.44 -10.04
N GLY A 72 14.30 11.06 -9.58
CA GLY A 72 14.72 11.13 -8.18
C GLY A 72 15.40 12.45 -7.86
N LEU A 73 15.78 12.60 -6.61
CA LEU A 73 16.55 13.72 -6.08
C LEU A 73 17.77 13.18 -5.35
N ALA A 74 18.88 13.90 -5.44
CA ALA A 74 20.11 13.58 -4.71
C ALA A 74 20.76 14.85 -4.16
N ALA A 75 21.37 14.73 -3.00
CA ALA A 75 22.30 15.69 -2.44
C ALA A 75 23.70 15.10 -2.49
N ASP A 76 24.61 15.79 -3.18
CA ASP A 76 26.03 15.42 -3.29
C ASP A 76 26.89 16.39 -2.49
N ALA A 77 27.80 15.86 -1.70
CA ALA A 77 28.85 16.66 -1.06
C ALA A 77 30.21 16.17 -1.56
N ASP A 78 30.88 16.98 -2.34
CA ASP A 78 32.18 16.70 -2.96
C ASP A 78 33.29 17.51 -2.30
N ILE A 79 34.39 16.87 -1.93
CA ILE A 79 35.58 17.47 -1.36
C ILE A 79 36.72 17.30 -2.36
N TYR A 80 37.39 18.39 -2.68
CA TYR A 80 38.54 18.43 -3.60
C TYR A 80 39.81 18.66 -2.80
N MET A 81 40.79 17.80 -3.03
CA MET A 81 42.08 17.88 -2.36
C MET A 81 43.04 18.77 -3.13
N LEU A 82 44.11 19.21 -2.48
CA LEU A 82 45.17 19.99 -3.12
C LEU A 82 45.87 19.18 -4.22
N SER A 83 45.98 19.76 -5.38
CA SER A 83 46.80 19.24 -6.47
C SER A 83 48.26 19.65 -6.30
N LYS A 84 49.20 18.84 -6.82
CA LYS A 84 50.66 19.21 -6.86
C LYS A 84 50.91 20.52 -7.63
N SER A 85 50.04 20.92 -8.54
CA SER A 85 50.16 22.16 -9.28
C SER A 85 49.82 23.41 -8.47
N ASP A 86 48.90 23.27 -7.51
CA ASP A 86 48.50 24.37 -6.62
C ASP A 86 49.61 24.71 -5.60
N ASN A 87 50.44 23.75 -5.27
CA ASN A 87 51.58 23.90 -4.31
C ASN A 87 52.75 24.64 -4.93
N LYS A 88 52.90 24.69 -6.28
CA LYS A 88 53.97 25.44 -6.98
C LYS A 88 53.69 26.95 -7.11
N SER A 89 52.43 27.36 -6.96
CA SER A 89 52.04 28.78 -7.11
C SER A 89 52.13 29.59 -5.83
N GLY A 90 52.66 29.03 -4.73
CA GLY A 90 52.80 29.73 -3.44
C GLY A 90 51.47 30.07 -2.75
N LEU A 91 50.34 29.60 -3.31
CA LEU A 91 48.99 29.77 -2.78
C LEU A 91 48.65 28.73 -1.74
N GLY A 92 49.65 28.24 -0.96
CA GLY A 92 49.54 27.16 -0.05
C GLY A 92 48.45 27.31 1.00
N ASN A 93 47.40 26.57 0.83
CA ASN A 93 46.46 26.30 1.90
C ASN A 93 47.13 25.42 2.96
N LYS A 94 47.05 25.79 4.23
CA LYS A 94 47.53 24.98 5.34
C LYS A 94 46.71 23.69 5.55
N THR A 95 45.66 23.50 4.76
CA THR A 95 44.73 22.37 4.88
C THR A 95 44.83 21.43 3.66
N PHE A 96 44.67 20.15 3.92
CA PHE A 96 44.65 19.12 2.90
C PHE A 96 43.50 19.28 1.87
N VAL A 97 42.40 19.93 2.29
CA VAL A 97 41.21 20.22 1.46
C VAL A 97 41.36 21.58 0.79
N ASN A 98 41.23 21.60 -0.53
CA ASN A 98 41.27 22.83 -1.32
C ASN A 98 39.89 23.52 -1.40
N SER A 99 38.87 22.73 -1.67
CA SER A 99 37.50 23.25 -1.80
C SER A 99 36.48 22.13 -1.53
N PHE A 100 35.24 22.52 -1.31
CA PHE A 100 34.11 21.60 -1.33
C PHE A 100 32.98 22.15 -2.19
N ASN A 101 32.08 21.27 -2.59
CA ASN A 101 30.86 21.63 -3.30
C ASN A 101 29.70 20.78 -2.79
N LEU A 102 28.64 21.44 -2.35
CA LEU A 102 27.37 20.81 -1.95
C LEU A 102 26.34 21.05 -3.03
N SER A 103 25.80 20.03 -3.63
CA SER A 103 24.86 20.10 -4.77
C SER A 103 23.54 19.42 -4.46
N LEU A 104 22.44 20.01 -4.90
CA LEU A 104 21.13 19.39 -4.99
C LEU A 104 20.82 19.08 -6.45
N LEU A 105 20.59 17.83 -6.76
CA LEU A 105 20.50 17.29 -8.11
C LEU A 105 19.16 16.62 -8.33
N GLY A 106 18.54 16.88 -9.49
CA GLY A 106 17.55 16.00 -10.08
C GLY A 106 18.24 14.83 -10.76
N THR A 107 17.72 13.61 -10.61
CA THR A 107 18.25 12.40 -11.26
C THR A 107 17.21 11.84 -12.21
N PHE A 108 17.63 11.41 -13.42
CA PHE A 108 16.75 10.88 -14.45
C PHE A 108 17.32 9.55 -14.97
N ASN A 109 16.63 8.45 -14.69
CA ASN A 109 17.00 7.15 -15.26
C ASN A 109 16.58 7.09 -16.73
N LEU A 110 17.54 7.22 -17.64
CA LEU A 110 17.30 7.28 -19.08
C LEU A 110 16.79 5.95 -19.65
N ASN A 111 17.24 4.82 -19.11
CA ASN A 111 16.74 3.50 -19.54
C ASN A 111 15.25 3.37 -19.25
N ASN A 112 14.82 3.79 -18.06
CA ASN A 112 13.41 3.74 -17.67
C ASN A 112 12.57 4.80 -18.39
N LEU A 113 13.15 5.95 -18.69
CA LEU A 113 12.50 7.02 -19.47
C LEU A 113 12.15 6.55 -20.87
N PHE A 114 13.11 5.93 -21.59
CA PHE A 114 12.93 5.55 -23.00
C PHE A 114 12.37 4.16 -23.20
N ALA A 115 12.74 3.18 -22.35
CA ALA A 115 12.36 1.78 -22.51
C ALA A 115 11.34 1.29 -21.46
N GLY A 116 10.83 2.18 -20.60
CA GLY A 116 9.92 1.86 -19.50
C GLY A 116 10.58 1.03 -18.40
N TYR A 117 9.94 0.95 -17.24
CA TYR A 117 10.41 0.14 -16.11
C TYR A 117 9.93 -1.31 -16.23
N GLN A 118 10.85 -2.29 -16.11
CA GLN A 118 10.54 -3.72 -16.30
C GLN A 118 9.94 -4.41 -15.05
N GLY A 119 9.94 -3.75 -13.88
CA GLY A 119 9.49 -4.28 -12.59
C GLY A 119 10.64 -4.50 -11.62
N GLU A 120 11.86 -4.49 -12.12
CA GLU A 120 13.12 -4.47 -11.36
C GLU A 120 14.14 -3.59 -12.08
N PRO A 121 15.19 -3.08 -11.39
CA PRO A 121 16.28 -2.35 -12.02
C PRO A 121 17.04 -3.24 -13.02
N ARG A 122 17.43 -2.67 -14.13
CA ARG A 122 18.31 -3.34 -15.09
C ARG A 122 19.69 -3.54 -14.46
N SER A 123 20.45 -4.52 -14.97
CA SER A 123 21.83 -4.72 -14.51
C SER A 123 22.72 -3.54 -14.85
N PHE A 124 22.44 -2.86 -15.97
CA PHE A 124 23.11 -1.63 -16.39
C PHE A 124 22.07 -0.53 -16.66
N GLU A 125 22.31 0.65 -16.10
CA GLU A 125 21.45 1.84 -16.24
C GLU A 125 22.29 3.08 -16.48
N VAL A 126 21.80 4.01 -17.28
CA VAL A 126 22.35 5.34 -17.48
C VAL A 126 21.44 6.33 -16.79
N ILE A 127 21.99 7.08 -15.83
CA ILE A 127 21.24 8.06 -15.05
C ILE A 127 21.84 9.44 -15.33
N ALA A 128 21.05 10.35 -15.84
CA ALA A 128 21.45 11.75 -15.99
C ALA A 128 21.18 12.49 -14.66
N LEU A 129 22.13 13.34 -14.27
CA LEU A 129 22.03 14.17 -13.07
C LEU A 129 22.24 15.62 -13.47
N GLY A 130 21.46 16.53 -12.87
CA GLY A 130 21.63 17.95 -13.08
C GLY A 130 21.04 18.77 -11.96
N GLY A 131 21.72 19.84 -11.59
CA GLY A 131 21.24 20.70 -10.51
C GLY A 131 22.16 21.84 -10.14
N LEU A 132 21.84 22.47 -9.02
CA LEU A 132 22.57 23.60 -8.48
C LEU A 132 23.30 23.20 -7.20
N GLY A 133 24.34 23.93 -6.90
CA GLY A 133 25.15 23.72 -5.71
C GLY A 133 25.78 24.98 -5.17
N TRP A 134 26.39 24.82 -4.02
CA TRP A 134 27.21 25.83 -3.35
C TRP A 134 28.60 25.28 -3.14
N GLY A 135 29.58 25.98 -3.71
CA GLY A 135 30.98 25.68 -3.57
C GLY A 135 31.69 26.69 -2.67
N HIS A 136 32.70 26.22 -1.93
CA HIS A 136 33.58 27.07 -1.14
C HIS A 136 35.04 26.69 -1.37
N ASP A 137 35.85 27.68 -1.75
CA ASP A 137 37.29 27.53 -1.91
C ASP A 137 38.03 28.02 -0.65
N PHE A 138 38.89 27.17 -0.08
CA PHE A 138 39.68 27.47 1.11
C PHE A 138 41.03 28.11 0.77
N GLY A 139 41.47 28.03 -0.49
CA GLY A 139 42.76 28.45 -0.96
C GLY A 139 42.80 29.87 -1.54
N GLY A 140 43.98 30.51 -1.52
CA GLY A 140 44.22 31.81 -2.11
C GLY A 140 44.11 33.00 -1.14
N TYR A 141 44.40 34.20 -1.63
CA TYR A 141 44.36 35.46 -0.86
C TYR A 141 42.95 35.85 -0.38
N SER A 142 41.94 35.24 -0.92
CA SER A 142 40.54 35.46 -0.49
C SER A 142 39.73 34.16 -0.57
N LYS A 143 39.02 33.83 0.51
CA LYS A 143 38.04 32.76 0.54
C LYS A 143 36.86 33.17 -0.34
N HIS A 144 36.48 32.29 -1.28
CA HIS A 144 35.40 32.56 -2.21
C HIS A 144 34.30 31.51 -2.07
N ASN A 145 33.08 31.98 -2.08
CA ASN A 145 31.89 31.15 -2.28
C ASN A 145 31.50 31.21 -3.77
N ALA A 146 30.87 30.14 -4.24
CA ALA A 146 30.35 30.09 -5.60
C ALA A 146 28.99 29.40 -5.64
N LEU A 147 28.07 30.00 -6.41
CA LEU A 147 26.92 29.21 -6.90
C LEU A 147 27.43 28.34 -8.05
N THR A 148 27.15 27.07 -7.99
CA THR A 148 27.59 26.09 -8.97
C THR A 148 26.40 25.41 -9.66
N SER A 149 26.66 24.87 -10.85
CA SER A 149 25.74 23.96 -11.53
C SER A 149 26.51 22.72 -11.91
N LYS A 150 25.99 21.53 -11.56
CA LYS A 150 26.56 20.24 -11.90
C LYS A 150 25.67 19.55 -12.94
N ALA A 151 26.29 19.00 -13.98
CA ALA A 151 25.68 18.10 -14.93
C ALA A 151 26.52 16.83 -15.03
N ALA A 152 25.92 15.66 -14.90
CA ALA A 152 26.61 14.37 -14.84
C ALA A 152 25.80 13.25 -15.50
N LEU A 153 26.51 12.17 -15.81
CA LEU A 153 25.92 10.88 -16.22
C LEU A 153 26.50 9.79 -15.34
N ASP A 154 25.65 9.05 -14.64
CA ASP A 154 26.04 7.80 -13.97
C ASP A 154 25.87 6.63 -14.93
N PHE A 155 26.96 5.95 -15.24
CA PHE A 155 26.95 4.64 -15.86
C PHE A 155 26.91 3.61 -14.71
N ALA A 156 25.71 3.14 -14.40
CA ALA A 156 25.41 2.45 -13.15
C ALA A 156 25.21 0.94 -13.37
N PHE A 157 25.85 0.13 -12.53
CA PHE A 157 25.78 -1.31 -12.55
C PHE A 157 25.11 -1.79 -11.25
N ASN A 158 23.90 -2.34 -11.36
CA ASN A 158 23.16 -2.88 -10.21
C ASN A 158 23.60 -4.31 -9.93
N LEU A 159 24.05 -4.58 -8.70
CA LEU A 159 24.67 -5.84 -8.29
C LEU A 159 23.75 -6.67 -7.38
N GLY A 160 23.93 -8.00 -7.48
CA GLY A 160 23.20 -8.96 -6.67
C GLY A 160 21.74 -9.15 -7.11
N SER A 161 21.08 -10.15 -6.57
CA SER A 161 19.68 -10.47 -6.87
C SER A 161 18.72 -9.39 -6.36
N ALA A 162 19.00 -8.81 -5.18
CA ALA A 162 18.20 -7.74 -4.60
C ALA A 162 18.43 -6.36 -5.24
N LYS A 163 19.47 -6.21 -6.08
CA LYS A 163 19.87 -4.92 -6.69
C LYS A 163 20.01 -3.77 -5.66
N ALA A 164 20.43 -4.14 -4.43
CA ALA A 164 20.62 -3.19 -3.34
C ALA A 164 21.91 -2.37 -3.48
N LEU A 165 22.93 -2.98 -4.09
CA LEU A 165 24.22 -2.32 -4.38
C LEU A 165 24.26 -1.89 -5.83
N GLN A 166 24.78 -0.67 -6.06
CA GLN A 166 24.96 -0.11 -7.37
C GLN A 166 26.36 0.52 -7.45
N LEU A 167 27.18 0.00 -8.34
CA LEU A 167 28.45 0.63 -8.71
C LEU A 167 28.20 1.61 -9.86
N TYR A 168 28.91 2.74 -9.86
CA TYR A 168 28.78 3.69 -10.97
C TYR A 168 30.11 4.35 -11.33
N ILE A 169 30.19 4.78 -12.58
CA ILE A 169 31.21 5.68 -13.09
C ILE A 169 30.50 6.96 -13.52
N GLU A 170 30.96 8.10 -13.01
CA GLU A 170 30.33 9.40 -13.22
C GLU A 170 31.31 10.39 -13.88
N PRO A 171 31.28 10.58 -15.19
CA PRO A 171 31.76 11.83 -15.79
C PRO A 171 30.79 12.97 -15.48
N ALA A 172 31.35 14.10 -15.03
CA ALA A 172 30.57 15.28 -14.68
C ALA A 172 31.27 16.57 -15.08
N VAL A 173 30.48 17.61 -15.31
CA VAL A 173 30.94 18.97 -15.49
C VAL A 173 30.30 19.85 -14.43
N VAL A 174 31.13 20.62 -13.75
CA VAL A 174 30.67 21.59 -12.75
C VAL A 174 31.04 23.01 -13.24
N TYR A 175 30.04 23.89 -13.30
CA TYR A 175 30.22 25.28 -13.67
C TYR A 175 30.07 26.18 -12.43
N LYS A 176 30.96 27.16 -12.26
CA LYS A 176 30.77 28.30 -11.34
C LYS A 176 29.94 29.36 -12.06
N LEU A 177 28.68 29.51 -11.67
CA LEU A 177 27.72 30.44 -12.26
C LEU A 177 27.96 31.88 -11.76
N GLN A 178 28.29 32.01 -10.48
CA GLN A 178 28.57 33.28 -9.81
C GLN A 178 29.50 32.99 -8.63
N THR A 179 30.45 33.90 -8.40
CA THR A 179 31.39 33.86 -7.27
C THR A 179 31.24 35.13 -6.43
N TRP A 180 31.36 34.95 -5.11
CA TRP A 180 31.38 36.05 -4.16
C TRP A 180 32.38 35.80 -3.03
N GLY A 181 33.06 36.87 -2.61
CA GLY A 181 34.04 36.82 -1.51
C GLY A 181 34.07 38.16 -0.77
N ASN A 182 34.51 38.16 0.48
CA ASN A 182 34.60 39.32 1.35
C ASN A 182 33.34 40.23 1.37
N GLY A 183 32.14 39.62 1.25
CA GLY A 183 30.87 40.31 1.29
C GLY A 183 30.45 41.01 -0.02
N ALA A 184 31.25 40.95 -1.08
CA ALA A 184 30.92 41.50 -2.39
C ALA A 184 30.76 40.39 -3.44
N ILE A 185 29.88 40.62 -4.42
CA ILE A 185 29.75 39.78 -5.61
C ILE A 185 30.98 40.09 -6.51
N ALA A 186 31.86 39.08 -6.65
CA ALA A 186 33.10 39.24 -7.43
C ALA A 186 32.85 39.27 -8.95
N ASP A 187 31.80 38.63 -9.41
CA ASP A 187 31.32 38.62 -10.80
C ASP A 187 29.88 39.14 -10.83
N GLY A 188 29.57 40.04 -11.73
CA GLY A 188 28.26 40.66 -11.91
C GLY A 188 27.08 39.68 -12.02
N ALA A 189 26.31 39.72 -13.09
CA ALA A 189 25.15 38.83 -13.24
C ALA A 189 25.54 37.34 -13.35
N MET A 190 24.68 36.46 -12.85
CA MET A 190 24.80 35.02 -13.02
C MET A 190 24.84 34.65 -14.50
N LYS A 191 25.90 33.95 -14.93
CA LYS A 191 26.06 33.53 -16.34
C LYS A 191 26.85 32.26 -16.48
N PHE A 192 26.54 31.50 -17.53
CA PHE A 192 27.37 30.38 -17.95
C PHE A 192 28.62 30.90 -18.68
N ASP A 193 29.78 30.61 -18.14
CA ASP A 193 31.07 30.84 -18.79
C ASP A 193 31.81 29.51 -18.88
N SER A 194 32.02 29.01 -20.09
CA SER A 194 32.70 27.74 -20.35
C SER A 194 34.12 27.69 -19.74
N ARG A 195 34.76 28.83 -19.54
CA ARG A 195 36.09 28.95 -18.91
C ARG A 195 36.05 28.72 -17.40
N LYS A 196 34.87 28.79 -16.77
CA LYS A 196 34.66 28.58 -15.33
C LYS A 196 34.15 27.18 -15.01
N GLY A 197 34.11 26.27 -16.00
CA GLY A 197 33.76 24.87 -15.84
C GLY A 197 34.99 24.03 -15.53
N PHE A 198 34.78 22.96 -14.82
CA PHE A 198 35.78 21.92 -14.64
C PHE A 198 35.14 20.54 -14.77
N PHE A 199 35.92 19.59 -15.26
CA PHE A 199 35.51 18.21 -15.47
C PHE A 199 35.85 17.36 -14.25
N GLN A 200 35.00 16.41 -13.95
CA GLN A 200 35.20 15.39 -12.92
C GLN A 200 34.99 14.01 -13.52
N LEU A 201 35.74 13.04 -13.04
CA LEU A 201 35.51 11.64 -13.26
C LEU A 201 35.56 10.92 -11.93
N SER A 202 34.46 10.30 -11.54
CA SER A 202 34.33 9.60 -10.26
C SER A 202 33.92 8.16 -10.48
N ALA A 203 34.32 7.28 -9.57
CA ALA A 203 33.76 5.94 -9.40
C ALA A 203 33.19 5.83 -8.00
N GLY A 204 32.03 5.26 -7.86
CA GLY A 204 31.34 5.18 -6.59
C GLY A 204 30.45 3.98 -6.41
N VAL A 205 29.95 3.85 -5.20
CA VAL A 205 28.99 2.83 -4.80
C VAL A 205 27.81 3.50 -4.11
N ASN A 206 26.61 3.10 -4.49
CA ASN A 206 25.36 3.43 -3.80
C ASN A 206 24.81 2.17 -3.13
N TYR A 207 24.35 2.32 -1.90
CA TYR A 207 23.54 1.34 -1.19
C TYR A 207 22.09 1.84 -1.09
N LYS A 208 21.17 1.07 -1.62
CA LYS A 208 19.72 1.35 -1.57
C LYS A 208 19.15 0.69 -0.32
N PHE A 209 18.50 1.48 0.52
CA PHE A 209 17.88 0.98 1.75
C PHE A 209 16.68 0.09 1.45
N GLY A 210 16.33 -0.77 2.42
CA GLY A 210 15.14 -1.61 2.33
C GLY A 210 13.86 -0.78 2.38
N ASN A 211 12.95 -1.09 1.49
CA ASN A 211 11.62 -0.49 1.39
C ASN A 211 10.61 -1.19 2.31
N SER A 212 9.47 -0.55 2.53
CA SER A 212 8.37 -1.07 3.35
C SER A 212 7.77 -2.40 2.86
N ASN A 213 8.05 -2.80 1.62
CA ASN A 213 7.64 -4.08 1.02
C ASN A 213 8.74 -5.17 1.09
N GLY A 214 9.84 -4.93 1.80
CA GLY A 214 10.97 -5.86 1.92
C GLY A 214 11.92 -5.90 0.72
N THR A 215 11.74 -5.03 -0.31
CA THR A 215 12.65 -4.91 -1.45
C THR A 215 13.54 -3.66 -1.31
N HIS A 216 14.51 -3.47 -2.22
CA HIS A 216 15.35 -2.27 -2.28
C HIS A 216 15.00 -1.35 -3.44
N ASN A 217 13.96 -1.67 -4.19
CA ASN A 217 13.60 -0.99 -5.43
C ASN A 217 12.09 -0.93 -5.59
N PHE A 218 11.62 -0.14 -6.55
CA PHE A 218 10.22 -0.20 -6.97
C PHE A 218 9.87 -1.60 -7.49
N VAL A 219 8.65 -2.03 -7.22
CA VAL A 219 8.09 -3.28 -7.75
C VAL A 219 6.83 -2.93 -8.52
N LYS A 220 6.61 -3.56 -9.66
CA LYS A 220 5.33 -3.46 -10.34
C LYS A 220 4.24 -3.98 -9.41
N ALA A 221 3.16 -3.22 -9.25
CA ALA A 221 1.97 -3.75 -8.63
C ALA A 221 1.50 -4.91 -9.51
N GLN A 222 1.55 -6.12 -9.00
CA GLN A 222 0.80 -7.21 -9.61
C GLN A 222 -0.68 -6.84 -9.46
N LEU A 223 -1.28 -6.39 -10.56
CA LEU A 223 -2.73 -6.44 -10.70
C LEU A 223 -3.07 -7.91 -10.42
N ARG A 224 -3.80 -8.17 -9.37
CA ARG A 224 -4.26 -9.47 -8.86
C ARG A 224 -3.87 -10.64 -9.72
N ASP A 225 -3.31 -11.69 -9.10
CA ASP A 225 -2.95 -12.92 -9.77
C ASP A 225 -4.09 -13.32 -10.72
N GLN A 226 -3.78 -13.54 -12.00
CA GLN A 226 -4.78 -13.94 -13.00
C GLN A 226 -5.50 -15.22 -12.53
N ASN A 227 -4.81 -16.10 -11.82
CA ASN A 227 -5.40 -17.28 -11.21
C ASN A 227 -6.46 -16.94 -10.15
N GLU A 228 -6.24 -15.90 -9.33
CA GLU A 228 -7.24 -15.44 -8.36
C GLU A 228 -8.46 -14.87 -9.08
N ILE A 229 -8.25 -14.10 -10.16
CA ILE A 229 -9.33 -13.56 -10.98
C ILE A 229 -10.13 -14.71 -11.62
N ASP A 230 -9.45 -15.71 -12.15
CA ASP A 230 -10.09 -16.86 -12.80
C ASP A 230 -10.85 -17.71 -11.78
N GLN A 231 -10.31 -17.92 -10.58
CA GLN A 231 -11.01 -18.58 -9.48
C GLN A 231 -12.25 -17.80 -9.03
N LEU A 232 -12.13 -16.49 -8.86
CA LEU A 232 -13.28 -15.64 -8.50
C LEU A 232 -14.35 -15.63 -9.59
N ASN A 233 -13.95 -15.58 -10.86
CA ASN A 233 -14.87 -15.67 -11.99
C ASN A 233 -15.54 -17.06 -12.05
N GLY A 234 -14.80 -18.13 -11.79
CA GLY A 234 -15.32 -19.47 -11.64
C GLY A 234 -16.40 -19.55 -10.54
N LYS A 235 -16.09 -19.00 -9.37
CA LYS A 235 -17.02 -18.94 -8.24
C LYS A 235 -18.28 -18.11 -8.53
N ILE A 236 -18.11 -16.97 -9.23
CA ILE A 236 -19.25 -16.16 -9.68
C ILE A 236 -20.15 -16.94 -10.62
N ASN A 237 -19.57 -17.69 -11.57
CA ASN A 237 -20.35 -18.49 -12.51
C ASN A 237 -21.05 -19.65 -11.82
N GLU A 238 -20.41 -20.31 -10.87
CA GLU A 238 -21.02 -21.34 -10.01
C GLU A 238 -22.21 -20.78 -9.22
N LEU A 239 -22.04 -19.63 -8.56
CA LEU A 239 -23.11 -18.97 -7.81
C LEU A 239 -24.27 -18.51 -8.71
N ARG A 240 -23.97 -18.07 -9.93
CA ARG A 240 -25.03 -17.75 -10.92
C ARG A 240 -25.82 -18.98 -11.35
N ALA A 241 -25.13 -20.09 -11.60
CA ALA A 241 -25.78 -21.36 -11.92
C ALA A 241 -26.66 -21.85 -10.77
N ASP A 242 -26.16 -21.78 -9.52
CA ASP A 242 -26.91 -22.14 -8.33
C ASP A 242 -28.13 -21.24 -8.11
N ASN A 243 -28.00 -19.91 -8.33
CA ASN A 243 -29.13 -19.00 -8.29
C ASN A 243 -30.19 -19.33 -9.35
N ASN A 244 -29.79 -19.59 -10.59
CA ASN A 244 -30.73 -20.01 -11.63
C ASN A 244 -31.46 -21.31 -11.30
N ALA A 245 -30.76 -22.27 -10.67
CA ALA A 245 -31.36 -23.52 -10.19
C ALA A 245 -32.36 -23.27 -9.05
N LYS A 246 -32.02 -22.35 -8.13
CA LYS A 246 -32.93 -21.92 -7.06
C LYS A 246 -34.13 -21.19 -7.60
N ASP A 247 -33.97 -20.31 -8.57
CA ASP A 247 -35.09 -19.60 -9.22
C ASP A 247 -36.05 -20.58 -9.93
N SER A 248 -35.49 -21.60 -10.56
CA SER A 248 -36.27 -22.69 -11.17
C SER A 248 -37.07 -23.47 -10.12
N LYS A 249 -36.46 -23.78 -8.96
CA LYS A 249 -37.14 -24.43 -7.83
C LYS A 249 -38.21 -23.53 -7.22
N ILE A 250 -37.96 -22.22 -7.09
CA ILE A 250 -38.92 -21.25 -6.61
C ILE A 250 -40.13 -21.19 -7.56
N ALA A 251 -39.86 -21.15 -8.87
CA ALA A 251 -40.96 -21.17 -9.86
C ALA A 251 -41.77 -22.45 -9.81
N ALA A 252 -41.15 -23.61 -9.64
CA ALA A 252 -41.82 -24.90 -9.44
C ALA A 252 -42.64 -24.90 -8.14
N ASN A 253 -42.06 -24.47 -7.04
CA ASN A 253 -42.76 -24.39 -5.75
C ASN A 253 -43.96 -23.41 -5.83
N ASN A 254 -43.83 -22.29 -6.48
CA ASN A 254 -44.95 -21.36 -6.67
C ASN A 254 -46.11 -21.96 -7.47
N ARG A 255 -45.80 -22.79 -8.49
CA ARG A 255 -46.83 -23.54 -9.21
C ARG A 255 -47.54 -24.56 -8.28
N THR A 256 -46.74 -25.30 -7.48
CA THR A 256 -47.30 -26.25 -6.49
C THR A 256 -48.16 -25.52 -5.46
N ILE A 257 -47.73 -24.35 -4.97
CA ILE A 257 -48.51 -23.52 -4.05
C ILE A 257 -49.84 -23.09 -4.69
N ALA A 258 -49.80 -22.63 -5.93
CA ALA A 258 -51.02 -22.21 -6.65
C ALA A 258 -52.01 -23.41 -6.84
N ASP A 259 -51.45 -24.59 -7.17
CA ASP A 259 -52.25 -25.82 -7.32
C ASP A 259 -52.85 -26.26 -5.98
N LEU A 260 -52.06 -26.27 -4.90
CA LEU A 260 -52.56 -26.58 -3.56
C LEU A 260 -53.60 -25.57 -3.07
N GLN A 261 -53.45 -24.29 -3.38
CA GLN A 261 -54.45 -23.27 -3.06
C GLN A 261 -55.77 -23.49 -3.83
N ALA A 262 -55.69 -23.90 -5.11
CA ALA A 262 -56.85 -24.27 -5.88
C ALA A 262 -57.55 -25.48 -5.33
N GLN A 263 -56.77 -26.51 -4.95
CA GLN A 263 -57.31 -27.75 -4.29
C GLN A 263 -57.96 -27.44 -2.94
N LEU A 264 -57.31 -26.56 -2.13
CA LEU A 264 -57.86 -26.11 -0.85
C LEU A 264 -59.20 -25.41 -1.04
N THR A 265 -59.27 -24.49 -2.01
CA THR A 265 -60.51 -23.78 -2.33
C THR A 265 -61.60 -24.70 -2.82
N ALA A 266 -61.25 -25.69 -3.66
CA ALA A 266 -62.17 -26.71 -4.12
C ALA A 266 -62.67 -27.64 -2.96
N CYS A 267 -61.79 -27.92 -1.99
CA CYS A 267 -62.13 -28.68 -0.81
C CYS A 267 -63.02 -27.92 0.17
N GLN A 268 -62.77 -26.63 0.35
CA GLN A 268 -63.61 -25.74 1.18
C GLN A 268 -64.99 -25.51 0.63
N ASN A 269 -65.17 -25.58 -0.69
CA ASN A 269 -66.45 -25.43 -1.35
C ASN A 269 -67.26 -26.74 -1.43
N LYS A 270 -66.73 -27.87 -0.94
CA LYS A 270 -67.50 -29.10 -0.80
C LYS A 270 -68.31 -29.04 0.50
N PRO A 271 -69.63 -29.41 0.48
CA PRO A 271 -70.45 -29.45 1.69
C PRO A 271 -69.86 -30.48 2.66
N ALA A 272 -69.60 -30.05 3.89
CA ALA A 272 -68.84 -30.81 4.90
C ALA A 272 -69.59 -32.06 5.40
N PRO A 273 -68.92 -33.22 5.47
CA PRO A 273 -69.30 -34.28 6.37
C PRO A 273 -68.84 -33.93 7.79
N THR A 274 -69.77 -34.00 8.74
CA THR A 274 -69.46 -33.73 10.16
C THR A 274 -68.49 -34.77 10.73
N ALA A 275 -67.22 -34.45 10.82
CA ALA A 275 -66.21 -35.21 11.55
C ALA A 275 -65.48 -34.30 12.54
N LYS A 276 -65.37 -34.77 13.80
CA LYS A 276 -64.66 -34.05 14.89
C LYS A 276 -63.19 -33.97 14.55
N VAL A 277 -62.64 -32.74 14.37
CA VAL A 277 -61.25 -32.48 14.13
C VAL A 277 -60.52 -32.31 15.47
N GLN A 278 -59.53 -33.16 15.73
CA GLN A 278 -58.53 -32.94 16.76
C GLN A 278 -57.52 -31.92 16.24
N VAL A 279 -57.42 -30.76 16.88
CA VAL A 279 -56.45 -29.69 16.52
C VAL A 279 -55.08 -30.08 17.09
N VAL A 280 -54.21 -30.54 16.21
CA VAL A 280 -52.79 -30.63 16.54
C VAL A 280 -52.22 -29.22 16.45
N LYS A 281 -51.74 -28.67 17.58
CA LYS A 281 -51.04 -27.39 17.61
C LYS A 281 -49.65 -27.57 17.02
N GLU A 282 -49.45 -27.21 15.77
CA GLU A 282 -48.10 -27.13 15.22
C GLU A 282 -47.39 -25.91 15.79
N THR A 283 -46.16 -26.11 16.27
CA THR A 283 -45.25 -25.02 16.70
C THR A 283 -44.65 -24.38 15.46
N THR A 284 -44.99 -23.12 15.18
CA THR A 284 -44.45 -22.38 14.05
C THR A 284 -43.22 -21.58 14.47
N GLN A 285 -42.15 -21.74 13.72
CA GLN A 285 -40.93 -20.95 13.93
C GLN A 285 -41.16 -19.51 13.49
N LEU A 286 -40.83 -18.54 14.35
CA LEU A 286 -40.78 -17.12 13.99
C LEU A 286 -39.45 -16.84 13.31
N GLN A 287 -39.47 -16.05 12.25
CA GLN A 287 -38.31 -15.74 11.40
C GLN A 287 -37.14 -14.98 12.07
N PRO A 288 -37.37 -14.03 13.03
CA PRO A 288 -36.26 -13.37 13.70
C PRO A 288 -35.38 -14.34 14.47
N ILE A 289 -34.06 -14.20 14.34
CA ILE A 289 -33.05 -14.97 15.11
C ILE A 289 -32.11 -14.00 15.81
N VAL A 290 -31.45 -14.47 16.88
CA VAL A 290 -30.40 -13.72 17.58
C VAL A 290 -29.12 -14.50 17.50
N ILE A 291 -28.08 -13.92 16.85
CA ILE A 291 -26.75 -14.51 16.71
C ILE A 291 -25.85 -14.01 17.84
N PHE A 292 -24.97 -14.89 18.36
CA PHE A 292 -24.03 -14.54 19.42
C PHE A 292 -22.59 -14.78 19.01
N GLY A 293 -21.70 -13.94 19.50
CA GLY A 293 -20.26 -14.14 19.36
C GLY A 293 -19.77 -15.39 20.11
N VAL A 294 -18.56 -15.81 19.78
CA VAL A 294 -17.88 -16.96 20.43
C VAL A 294 -17.83 -16.74 21.94
N GLY A 295 -18.32 -17.74 22.71
CA GLY A 295 -18.32 -17.69 24.17
C GLY A 295 -19.21 -16.61 24.79
N LYS A 296 -19.99 -15.85 24.00
CA LYS A 296 -20.83 -14.76 24.50
C LYS A 296 -22.31 -15.16 24.55
N SER A 297 -23.00 -14.59 25.55
CA SER A 297 -24.47 -14.63 25.72
C SER A 297 -25.09 -13.24 25.84
N THR A 298 -24.31 -12.17 25.57
CA THR A 298 -24.78 -10.79 25.57
C THR A 298 -25.36 -10.43 24.20
N LEU A 299 -26.50 -9.73 24.21
CA LEU A 299 -27.11 -9.24 22.97
C LEU A 299 -26.38 -8.00 22.48
N ASP A 300 -26.17 -7.94 21.19
CA ASP A 300 -25.76 -6.74 20.46
C ASP A 300 -26.99 -5.97 19.94
N ASN A 301 -26.76 -4.90 19.18
CA ASN A 301 -27.82 -4.09 18.62
C ASN A 301 -28.72 -4.89 17.63
N ALA A 302 -28.15 -5.81 16.86
CA ALA A 302 -28.91 -6.67 15.95
C ALA A 302 -29.79 -7.65 16.73
N GLY A 303 -29.25 -8.26 17.79
CA GLY A 303 -29.99 -9.12 18.70
C GLY A 303 -31.15 -8.37 19.39
N TYR A 304 -30.94 -7.13 19.80
CA TYR A 304 -32.04 -6.31 20.33
C TYR A 304 -33.09 -5.99 19.27
N ALA A 305 -32.71 -5.73 18.03
CA ALA A 305 -33.68 -5.51 16.94
C ALA A 305 -34.55 -6.75 16.68
N SER A 306 -33.92 -7.94 16.67
CA SER A 306 -34.65 -9.22 16.56
C SER A 306 -35.64 -9.41 17.72
N CYS A 307 -35.21 -9.11 18.96
CA CYS A 307 -36.11 -9.14 20.12
C CYS A 307 -37.27 -8.14 20.00
N GLU A 308 -37.04 -6.95 19.44
CA GLU A 308 -38.09 -5.96 19.24
C GLU A 308 -39.15 -6.43 18.24
N MET A 309 -38.73 -7.05 17.16
CA MET A 309 -39.66 -7.64 16.16
C MET A 309 -40.58 -8.69 16.81
N VAL A 310 -39.99 -9.60 17.61
CA VAL A 310 -40.76 -10.60 18.34
C VAL A 310 -41.66 -9.98 19.40
N ALA A 311 -41.19 -8.98 20.11
CA ALA A 311 -41.99 -8.24 21.09
C ALA A 311 -43.18 -7.52 20.44
N LYS A 312 -42.98 -6.95 19.25
CA LYS A 312 -44.07 -6.35 18.46
C LYS A 312 -45.10 -7.38 18.03
N TYR A 313 -44.64 -8.57 17.56
CA TYR A 313 -45.51 -9.68 17.24
C TYR A 313 -46.32 -10.12 18.47
N MET A 314 -45.68 -10.33 19.63
CA MET A 314 -46.34 -10.75 20.87
C MET A 314 -47.34 -9.72 21.45
N ARG A 315 -47.09 -8.43 21.21
CA ARG A 315 -48.05 -7.36 21.57
C ARG A 315 -49.33 -7.41 20.73
N ASN A 316 -49.15 -7.75 19.44
CA ASN A 316 -50.28 -7.83 18.50
C ASN A 316 -51.06 -9.18 18.68
N HIS A 317 -50.42 -10.22 19.26
CA HIS A 317 -51.01 -11.54 19.49
C HIS A 317 -50.95 -11.83 20.99
N LYS A 318 -51.88 -11.30 21.74
CA LYS A 318 -51.86 -11.29 23.21
C LYS A 318 -51.89 -12.68 23.85
N ASP A 319 -52.51 -13.66 23.18
CA ASP A 319 -52.65 -15.03 23.69
C ASP A 319 -51.45 -15.94 23.32
N THR A 320 -50.58 -15.49 22.42
CA THR A 320 -49.45 -16.30 21.96
C THR A 320 -48.38 -16.40 23.05
N LYS A 321 -47.98 -17.60 23.35
CA LYS A 321 -46.80 -17.96 24.15
C LYS A 321 -45.67 -18.37 23.21
N ILE A 322 -44.41 -18.07 23.58
CA ILE A 322 -43.26 -18.46 22.80
C ILE A 322 -42.25 -19.24 23.63
N ILE A 323 -41.48 -20.09 22.94
CA ILE A 323 -40.31 -20.76 23.46
C ILE A 323 -39.08 -20.14 22.77
N VAL A 324 -38.11 -19.66 23.55
CA VAL A 324 -36.80 -19.24 23.09
C VAL A 324 -35.83 -20.39 23.22
N LYS A 325 -35.40 -20.97 22.12
CA LYS A 325 -34.43 -22.06 22.07
C LYS A 325 -33.04 -21.48 21.78
N GLY A 326 -32.11 -21.64 22.74
CA GLY A 326 -30.72 -21.22 22.60
C GLY A 326 -29.84 -22.39 22.18
N TYR A 327 -28.86 -22.11 21.34
CA TYR A 327 -27.90 -23.10 20.83
C TYR A 327 -26.47 -22.58 20.94
N ALA A 328 -25.52 -23.52 20.95
CA ALA A 328 -24.11 -23.28 20.85
C ALA A 328 -23.55 -24.02 19.62
N SER A 329 -22.41 -23.52 19.07
CA SER A 329 -21.67 -24.27 18.06
C SER A 329 -21.10 -25.57 18.63
N PRO A 330 -20.80 -26.58 17.79
CA PRO A 330 -20.35 -27.91 18.26
C PRO A 330 -18.92 -27.89 18.84
N GLU A 331 -18.24 -26.76 18.75
CA GLU A 331 -16.87 -26.58 19.23
C GLU A 331 -16.80 -26.56 20.76
N GLY A 332 -15.82 -27.28 21.31
CA GLY A 332 -15.52 -27.25 22.73
C GLY A 332 -16.29 -28.27 23.60
N ASP A 333 -16.30 -27.99 24.89
CA ASP A 333 -16.87 -28.90 25.90
C ASP A 333 -18.39 -28.87 25.93
N ALA A 334 -19.04 -30.06 25.93
CA ALA A 334 -20.49 -30.20 25.87
C ALA A 334 -21.21 -29.59 27.09
N ALA A 335 -20.64 -29.70 28.29
CA ALA A 335 -21.24 -29.12 29.48
C ALA A 335 -21.17 -27.61 29.52
N LYS A 336 -20.09 -27.02 28.95
CA LYS A 336 -19.97 -25.58 28.77
C LYS A 336 -20.96 -25.08 27.72
N ASN A 337 -21.12 -25.82 26.60
CA ASN A 337 -22.06 -25.49 25.54
C ASN A 337 -23.52 -25.56 26.01
N GLN A 338 -23.85 -26.51 26.86
CA GLN A 338 -25.17 -26.59 27.49
C GLN A 338 -25.45 -25.32 28.31
N LYS A 339 -24.53 -24.95 29.22
CA LYS A 339 -24.65 -23.70 30.02
C LYS A 339 -24.71 -22.45 29.18
N LEU A 340 -23.93 -22.40 28.10
CA LEU A 340 -23.88 -21.24 27.18
C LEU A 340 -25.19 -21.11 26.42
N SER A 341 -25.77 -22.19 25.95
CA SER A 341 -27.07 -22.21 25.27
C SER A 341 -28.20 -21.74 26.19
N GLU A 342 -28.20 -22.18 27.43
CA GLU A 342 -29.16 -21.73 28.46
C GLU A 342 -28.97 -20.22 28.75
N ALA A 343 -27.73 -19.76 28.90
CA ALA A 343 -27.43 -18.34 29.11
C ALA A 343 -27.92 -17.47 27.96
N ARG A 344 -27.79 -17.93 26.70
CA ARG A 344 -28.29 -17.26 25.49
C ARG A 344 -29.81 -17.17 25.48
N ALA A 345 -30.50 -18.29 25.70
CA ALA A 345 -31.96 -18.30 25.79
C ALA A 345 -32.49 -17.38 26.90
N ASN A 346 -31.85 -17.39 28.06
CA ASN A 346 -32.21 -16.54 29.17
C ASN A 346 -31.90 -15.06 28.92
N ALA A 347 -30.82 -14.72 28.21
CA ALA A 347 -30.50 -13.35 27.84
C ALA A 347 -31.58 -12.74 26.94
N VAL A 348 -32.05 -13.52 25.96
CA VAL A 348 -33.16 -13.11 25.08
C VAL A 348 -34.47 -12.95 25.85
N LYS A 349 -34.84 -13.96 26.71
CA LYS A 349 -36.00 -13.86 27.59
C LYS A 349 -35.93 -12.60 28.46
N ASN A 350 -34.79 -12.36 29.09
CA ASN A 350 -34.60 -11.17 29.92
C ASN A 350 -34.75 -9.85 29.12
N ALA A 351 -34.27 -9.79 27.86
CA ALA A 351 -34.47 -8.66 27.01
C ALA A 351 -35.97 -8.42 26.70
N LEU A 352 -36.69 -9.48 26.34
CA LEU A 352 -38.14 -9.39 26.07
C LEU A 352 -38.92 -8.94 27.30
N VAL A 353 -38.59 -9.47 28.48
CA VAL A 353 -39.29 -9.15 29.73
C VAL A 353 -38.91 -7.74 30.23
N LYS A 354 -37.60 -7.47 30.42
CA LYS A 354 -37.13 -6.27 31.12
C LYS A 354 -37.17 -5.03 30.19
N ARG A 355 -36.73 -5.16 28.94
CA ARG A 355 -36.63 -4.04 28.00
C ARG A 355 -37.94 -3.83 27.23
N TYR A 356 -38.53 -4.91 26.70
CA TYR A 356 -39.71 -4.82 25.86
C TYR A 356 -41.05 -5.08 26.59
N LYS A 357 -40.99 -5.32 27.92
CA LYS A 357 -42.16 -5.43 28.82
C LYS A 357 -43.17 -6.53 28.42
N ILE A 358 -42.68 -7.63 27.86
CA ILE A 358 -43.53 -8.79 27.64
C ILE A 358 -43.65 -9.60 28.93
N ALA A 359 -44.83 -10.06 29.26
CA ALA A 359 -45.08 -10.85 30.49
C ALA A 359 -44.25 -12.14 30.50
N ALA A 360 -43.59 -12.44 31.63
CA ALA A 360 -42.61 -13.52 31.76
C ALA A 360 -43.23 -14.96 31.63
N ASP A 361 -44.50 -15.08 31.97
CA ASP A 361 -45.31 -16.33 31.85
C ASP A 361 -45.63 -16.69 30.39
N ARG A 362 -45.44 -15.77 29.49
CA ARG A 362 -45.61 -15.97 28.05
C ARG A 362 -44.34 -16.42 27.35
N ILE A 363 -43.19 -16.46 28.05
CA ILE A 363 -41.89 -16.78 27.46
C ILE A 363 -41.21 -17.90 28.22
N GLU A 364 -41.01 -19.01 27.55
CA GLU A 364 -40.19 -20.13 28.02
C GLU A 364 -38.77 -20.00 27.42
N ALA A 365 -37.72 -20.29 28.17
CA ALA A 365 -36.34 -20.32 27.69
C ALA A 365 -35.78 -21.72 27.84
N GLN A 366 -35.21 -22.25 26.76
CA GLN A 366 -34.62 -23.61 26.72
C GLN A 366 -33.23 -23.51 26.09
N GLY A 367 -32.20 -24.05 26.76
CA GLY A 367 -30.90 -24.28 26.22
C GLY A 367 -30.80 -25.69 25.67
N LEU A 368 -30.47 -25.83 24.39
CA LEU A 368 -30.42 -27.14 23.72
C LEU A 368 -28.98 -27.63 23.47
N GLY A 369 -27.98 -26.92 24.04
CA GLY A 369 -26.59 -27.33 23.92
C GLY A 369 -25.99 -27.00 22.57
N ALA A 370 -25.03 -27.83 22.17
CA ALA A 370 -24.34 -27.73 20.90
C ALA A 370 -25.16 -28.28 19.75
N THR A 371 -25.12 -27.63 18.60
CA THR A 371 -25.77 -28.12 17.37
C THR A 371 -24.94 -27.79 16.16
N SER A 372 -25.01 -28.61 15.11
CA SER A 372 -24.55 -28.38 13.75
C SER A 372 -25.68 -28.42 12.73
N GLU A 373 -26.93 -28.54 13.19
CA GLU A 373 -28.10 -28.76 12.31
C GLU A 373 -28.69 -27.47 11.75
N ILE A 374 -28.32 -26.30 12.30
CA ILE A 374 -28.88 -25.01 11.87
C ILE A 374 -28.13 -24.50 10.67
N SER A 375 -26.79 -24.62 10.64
CA SER A 375 -25.92 -24.19 9.55
C SER A 375 -24.66 -25.04 9.49
N GLU A 376 -24.08 -25.14 8.30
CA GLU A 376 -22.75 -25.74 8.10
C GLU A 376 -21.64 -24.88 8.72
N GLU A 377 -21.87 -23.56 8.84
CA GLU A 377 -20.95 -22.65 9.48
C GLU A 377 -21.20 -22.52 10.97
N ASN A 378 -20.19 -22.79 11.79
CA ASN A 378 -20.27 -22.75 13.25
C ASN A 378 -20.79 -21.43 13.80
N ASP A 379 -20.50 -20.31 13.10
CA ASP A 379 -20.93 -18.98 13.49
C ASP A 379 -22.44 -18.83 13.56
N PHE A 380 -23.16 -19.49 12.65
CA PHE A 380 -24.60 -19.44 12.59
C PHE A 380 -25.30 -20.51 13.48
N ASN A 381 -24.53 -21.40 14.12
CA ASN A 381 -25.04 -22.31 15.16
C ASN A 381 -25.02 -21.66 16.55
N ARG A 382 -24.47 -20.46 16.69
CA ARG A 382 -24.47 -19.69 17.95
C ARG A 382 -25.69 -18.78 18.03
N VAL A 383 -26.87 -19.33 18.15
CA VAL A 383 -28.11 -18.57 18.01
C VAL A 383 -29.11 -18.81 19.12
N ALA A 384 -30.08 -17.89 19.22
CA ALA A 384 -31.35 -18.13 19.86
C ALA A 384 -32.49 -17.91 18.87
N MET A 385 -33.40 -18.86 18.81
CA MET A 385 -34.54 -18.91 17.88
C MET A 385 -35.85 -18.86 18.66
N PHE A 386 -36.90 -18.39 18.04
CA PHE A 386 -38.20 -18.17 18.64
C PHE A 386 -39.24 -19.12 17.99
N PHE A 387 -40.02 -19.79 18.81
CA PHE A 387 -41.10 -20.69 18.40
C PHE A 387 -42.38 -20.31 19.12
N THR A 388 -43.51 -20.32 18.42
CA THR A 388 -44.82 -20.23 19.07
C THR A 388 -45.16 -21.53 19.79
N LYS A 389 -45.83 -21.44 20.92
CA LYS A 389 -46.26 -22.59 21.74
C LYS A 389 -47.78 -22.76 21.64
#